data_a15dee8c9d98c75ebc98483932e746e0
#
_entry.id   a15dee8c9d98c75ebc98483932e746e0
#
_cell.length_a   1.000
_cell.length_b   1.000
_cell.length_c   1.000
_cell.angle_alpha   90.00
_cell.angle_beta   90.00
_cell.angle_gamma   90.00
#
_symmetry.space_group_name_H-M   'P 1'
#
loop_
_entity.id
_entity.type
_entity.pdbx_description
1 polymer ?
#
loop_
_entity_poly.entity_id
_entity_poly.type
_entity_poly.pdbx_seq_one_letter_code
_entity_poly.pdbx_strand_id
1 'polypeptide(L)'
;GEAATKEEFAERIKEYGTHFWLLCEEEKVIAFVDGMVTDEKNLTDEMYEKAFLHDEKGAWQMIFGVNTLPEYRRQGYAEKLIRYVINDARAQDREGLVLDCKDKLVHYYEKFGFQNEGVSESVHGGATWYQMRLTF
;
A
#
# COMPACT_ATOMS: atom_id res chain seq x y z
N GLY A 1 -5.70 -0.18 17.18
CA GLY A 1 -6.18 0.51 16.01
C GLY A 1 -5.61 0.00 14.71
N GLU A 2 -5.93 0.69 13.65
CA GLU A 2 -5.50 0.31 12.31
C GLU A 2 -4.11 0.83 11.97
N ALA A 3 -3.65 1.86 12.64
CA ALA A 3 -2.38 2.50 12.34
C ALA A 3 -1.20 1.69 12.88
N ALA A 4 -0.10 1.70 12.13
CA ALA A 4 1.13 1.07 12.56
C ALA A 4 1.75 1.87 13.72
N THR A 5 2.45 1.17 14.62
CA THR A 5 3.18 1.82 15.70
C THR A 5 4.46 2.43 15.15
N LYS A 6 5.08 3.29 15.97
CA LYS A 6 6.38 3.89 15.63
C LYS A 6 7.44 2.82 15.39
N GLU A 7 7.44 1.79 16.22
CA GLU A 7 8.39 0.68 16.14
C GLU A 7 8.18 -0.13 14.87
N GLU A 8 6.94 -0.36 14.49
CA GLU A 8 6.60 -1.06 13.23
C GLU A 8 7.07 -0.27 12.02
N PHE A 9 6.86 1.05 12.01
CA PHE A 9 7.35 1.90 10.92
C PHE A 9 8.88 1.88 10.83
N ALA A 10 9.56 1.94 11.96
CA ALA A 10 11.03 1.90 11.99
C ALA A 10 11.55 0.60 11.36
N GLU A 11 10.93 -0.53 11.69
CA GLU A 11 11.29 -1.81 11.10
C GLU A 11 11.04 -1.86 9.61
N ARG A 12 9.91 -1.31 9.15
CA ARG A 12 9.58 -1.26 7.73
C ARG A 12 10.60 -0.43 6.95
N ILE A 13 10.98 0.72 7.48
CA ILE A 13 11.98 1.59 6.84
C ILE A 13 13.31 0.88 6.75
N LYS A 14 13.70 0.15 7.77
CA LYS A 14 14.94 -0.62 7.80
C LYS A 14 14.94 -1.73 6.74
N GLU A 15 13.85 -2.48 6.64
CA GLU A 15 13.77 -3.65 5.75
C GLU A 15 13.46 -3.28 4.30
N TYR A 16 12.60 -2.29 4.07
CA TYR A 16 12.19 -1.93 2.72
C TYR A 16 11.91 -0.43 2.55
N GLY A 17 12.82 0.39 3.07
CA GLY A 17 12.69 1.85 2.97
C GLY A 17 12.57 2.37 1.53
N THR A 18 13.08 1.63 0.54
CA THR A 18 12.95 2.01 -0.87
C THR A 18 11.52 1.80 -1.40
N HIS A 19 10.66 1.14 -0.64
CA HIS A 19 9.24 0.96 -0.97
C HIS A 19 8.36 1.88 -0.13
N PHE A 20 8.88 3.05 0.19
CA PHE A 20 8.16 4.19 0.74
C PHE A 20 8.21 5.28 -0.32
N TRP A 21 7.04 5.73 -0.78
CA TRP A 21 6.92 6.80 -1.76
C TRP A 21 6.36 8.02 -1.10
N LEU A 22 7.07 9.13 -1.21
CA LEU A 22 6.71 10.36 -0.52
C LEU A 22 6.35 11.43 -1.54
N LEU A 23 5.26 12.15 -1.29
CA LEU A 23 4.93 13.35 -2.04
C LEU A 23 5.20 14.54 -1.14
N CYS A 24 6.11 15.41 -1.59
CA CYS A 24 6.55 16.54 -0.78
C CYS A 24 6.19 17.86 -1.46
N GLU A 25 5.85 18.84 -0.65
CA GLU A 25 5.70 20.22 -1.08
C GLU A 25 6.69 21.04 -0.28
N GLU A 26 7.66 21.64 -0.97
CA GLU A 26 8.83 22.24 -0.35
C GLU A 26 9.56 21.18 0.48
N GLU A 27 9.70 21.32 1.78
CA GLU A 27 10.37 20.33 2.61
C GLU A 27 9.38 19.50 3.45
N LYS A 28 8.09 19.62 3.15
CA LYS A 28 7.04 18.99 3.93
C LYS A 28 6.51 17.77 3.20
N VAL A 29 6.47 16.62 3.89
CA VAL A 29 5.81 15.42 3.37
C VAL A 29 4.31 15.59 3.54
N ILE A 30 3.57 15.62 2.44
CA ILE A 30 2.12 15.81 2.46
C ILE A 30 1.35 14.52 2.21
N ALA A 31 1.97 13.52 1.60
CA ALA A 31 1.36 12.22 1.38
C ALA A 31 2.44 11.15 1.30
N PHE A 32 2.09 9.92 1.64
CA PHE A 32 3.00 8.80 1.45
C PHE A 32 2.25 7.50 1.23
N VAL A 33 2.92 6.57 0.54
CA VAL A 33 2.46 5.20 0.32
C VAL A 33 3.60 4.28 0.74
N ASP A 34 3.28 3.18 1.40
CA ASP A 34 4.29 2.19 1.78
C ASP A 34 3.76 0.77 1.62
N GLY A 35 4.70 -0.17 1.49
CA GLY A 35 4.37 -1.58 1.45
C GLY A 35 5.56 -2.44 1.09
N MET A 36 5.51 -3.72 1.48
CA MET A 36 6.59 -4.66 1.17
C MET A 36 6.40 -5.31 -0.19
N VAL A 37 7.45 -5.96 -0.66
CA VAL A 37 7.40 -6.83 -1.82
C VAL A 37 7.47 -8.28 -1.33
N THR A 38 6.76 -9.17 -2.01
CA THR A 38 6.71 -10.58 -1.62
C THR A 38 6.31 -11.45 -2.82
N ASP A 39 6.64 -12.73 -2.76
CA ASP A 39 6.14 -13.70 -3.72
C ASP A 39 4.76 -14.24 -3.33
N GLU A 40 4.31 -13.97 -2.10
CA GLU A 40 2.98 -14.36 -1.67
C GLU A 40 1.93 -13.60 -2.47
N LYS A 41 0.92 -14.35 -2.94
CA LYS A 41 -0.10 -13.78 -3.81
C LYS A 41 -1.09 -12.91 -3.05
N ASN A 42 -1.39 -13.25 -1.80
CA ASN A 42 -2.39 -12.57 -1.02
C ASN A 42 -1.78 -11.77 0.13
N LEU A 43 -2.37 -10.62 0.41
CA LEU A 43 -1.97 -9.77 1.52
C LEU A 43 -2.48 -10.39 2.82
N THR A 44 -1.60 -10.49 3.82
CA THR A 44 -1.95 -11.05 5.13
C THR A 44 -1.63 -10.06 6.24
N ASP A 45 -2.32 -10.20 7.37
CA ASP A 45 -2.07 -9.34 8.53
C ASP A 45 -0.64 -9.49 9.05
N GLU A 46 -0.08 -10.69 8.94
CA GLU A 46 1.29 -10.96 9.36
C GLU A 46 2.30 -10.04 8.68
N MET A 47 2.07 -9.69 7.42
CA MET A 47 2.96 -8.82 6.66
C MET A 47 3.07 -7.42 7.28
N TYR A 48 1.99 -6.92 7.88
CA TYR A 48 2.01 -5.62 8.55
C TYR A 48 2.90 -5.63 9.79
N GLU A 49 2.97 -6.77 10.46
CA GLU A 49 3.67 -6.91 11.74
C GLU A 49 5.13 -7.34 11.60
N LYS A 50 5.45 -8.06 10.50
CA LYS A 50 6.75 -8.71 10.34
C LYS A 50 7.45 -8.21 9.08
N ALA A 51 8.11 -7.06 9.19
CA ALA A 51 8.80 -6.44 8.07
C ALA A 51 9.86 -7.35 7.44
N PHE A 52 10.41 -8.30 8.20
CA PHE A 52 11.42 -9.24 7.69
C PHE A 52 10.87 -10.20 6.63
N LEU A 53 9.54 -10.26 6.47
CA LEU A 53 8.93 -11.05 5.39
C LEU A 53 9.13 -10.42 4.01
N HIS A 54 9.61 -9.19 3.95
CA HIS A 54 9.91 -8.52 2.69
C HIS A 54 10.93 -9.31 1.88
N ASP A 55 10.64 -9.51 0.61
CA ASP A 55 11.53 -10.14 -0.36
C ASP A 55 11.68 -9.19 -1.55
N GLU A 56 12.83 -8.56 -1.67
CA GLU A 56 13.08 -7.57 -2.72
C GLU A 56 12.91 -8.15 -4.13
N LYS A 57 13.05 -9.45 -4.29
CA LYS A 57 12.90 -10.13 -5.58
C LYS A 57 11.49 -10.66 -5.79
N GLY A 58 10.56 -10.35 -4.89
CA GLY A 58 9.20 -10.85 -4.97
C GLY A 58 8.41 -10.31 -6.16
N ALA A 59 7.35 -11.02 -6.51
CA ALA A 59 6.53 -10.70 -7.67
C ALA A 59 5.52 -9.59 -7.41
N TRP A 60 5.08 -9.41 -6.16
CA TRP A 60 3.95 -8.55 -5.84
C TRP A 60 4.34 -7.40 -4.91
N GLN A 61 3.98 -6.19 -5.32
CA GLN A 61 4.09 -5.02 -4.44
C GLN A 61 2.83 -4.94 -3.58
N MET A 62 2.97 -5.20 -2.30
CA MET A 62 1.88 -4.99 -1.35
C MET A 62 1.81 -3.50 -1.01
N ILE A 63 0.61 -2.98 -0.80
CA ILE A 63 0.38 -1.61 -0.37
C ILE A 63 -0.28 -1.66 1.00
N PHE A 64 0.40 -1.14 2.01
CA PHE A 64 -0.09 -1.14 3.39
C PHE A 64 -0.85 0.12 3.75
N GLY A 65 -0.37 1.26 3.28
CA GLY A 65 -0.97 2.53 3.62
C GLY A 65 -0.92 3.51 2.47
N VAL A 66 -1.99 4.30 2.36
CA VAL A 66 -2.07 5.45 1.47
C VAL A 66 -2.54 6.60 2.34
N ASN A 67 -1.64 7.51 2.66
CA ASN A 67 -1.88 8.54 3.67
C ASN A 67 -1.65 9.94 3.10
N THR A 68 -2.55 10.86 3.41
CA THR A 68 -2.45 12.27 3.03
C THR A 68 -2.77 13.12 4.26
N LEU A 69 -1.98 14.16 4.49
CA LEU A 69 -2.27 15.09 5.57
C LEU A 69 -3.68 15.67 5.41
N PRO A 70 -4.45 15.85 6.51
CA PRO A 70 -5.85 16.28 6.42
C PRO A 70 -6.05 17.55 5.58
N GLU A 71 -5.19 18.54 5.73
CA GLU A 71 -5.32 19.81 5.00
C GLU A 71 -5.02 19.71 3.50
N TYR A 72 -4.46 18.57 3.06
CA TYR A 72 -4.15 18.31 1.64
C TYR A 72 -5.07 17.30 0.99
N ARG A 73 -6.06 16.81 1.73
CA ARG A 73 -7.01 15.83 1.19
C ARG A 73 -7.94 16.47 0.16
N ARG A 74 -8.52 15.60 -0.70
CA ARG A 74 -9.48 15.99 -1.75
C ARG A 74 -8.91 16.97 -2.78
N GLN A 75 -7.60 16.91 -3.00
CA GLN A 75 -6.91 17.77 -3.97
C GLN A 75 -6.18 16.96 -5.03
N GLY A 76 -6.38 15.64 -5.05
CA GLY A 76 -5.78 14.76 -6.05
C GLY A 76 -4.36 14.28 -5.76
N TYR A 77 -3.83 14.59 -4.59
CA TYR A 77 -2.45 14.19 -4.26
C TYR A 77 -2.30 12.69 -4.07
N ALA A 78 -3.25 12.05 -3.41
CA ALA A 78 -3.21 10.59 -3.22
C ALA A 78 -3.29 9.89 -4.57
N GLU A 79 -4.16 10.33 -5.45
CA GLU A 79 -4.29 9.76 -6.79
C GLU A 79 -2.98 9.87 -7.57
N LYS A 80 -2.37 11.04 -7.55
CA LYS A 80 -1.10 11.29 -8.22
C LYS A 80 -0.02 10.34 -7.71
N LEU A 81 0.05 10.17 -6.39
CA LEU A 81 1.05 9.30 -5.77
C LEU A 81 0.79 7.84 -6.09
N ILE A 82 -0.47 7.39 -6.05
CA ILE A 82 -0.83 6.00 -6.39
C ILE A 82 -0.42 5.71 -7.84
N ARG A 83 -0.68 6.61 -8.77
CA ARG A 83 -0.27 6.40 -10.17
C ARG A 83 1.25 6.30 -10.31
N TYR A 84 1.98 7.10 -9.53
CA TYR A 84 3.43 7.01 -9.52
C TYR A 84 3.90 5.65 -9.00
N VAL A 85 3.31 5.16 -7.92
CA VAL A 85 3.65 3.86 -7.33
C VAL A 85 3.38 2.72 -8.33
N ILE A 86 2.24 2.79 -9.03
CA ILE A 86 1.90 1.79 -10.05
C ILE A 86 2.96 1.77 -11.15
N ASN A 87 3.33 2.94 -11.65
CA ASN A 87 4.33 3.05 -12.71
C ASN A 87 5.70 2.56 -12.24
N ASP A 88 6.06 2.85 -11.00
CA ASP A 88 7.34 2.42 -10.42
C ASP A 88 7.39 0.90 -10.26
N ALA A 89 6.30 0.30 -9.75
CA ALA A 89 6.21 -1.16 -9.63
C ALA A 89 6.31 -1.85 -11.00
N ARG A 90 5.68 -1.26 -12.03
CA ARG A 90 5.78 -1.77 -13.38
C ARG A 90 7.22 -1.69 -13.90
N ALA A 91 7.89 -0.56 -13.64
CA ALA A 91 9.29 -0.38 -14.05
C ALA A 91 10.23 -1.36 -13.35
N GLN A 92 9.85 -1.83 -12.16
CA GLN A 92 10.60 -2.84 -11.41
C GLN A 92 10.30 -4.27 -11.87
N ASP A 93 9.45 -4.43 -12.89
CA ASP A 93 9.05 -5.74 -13.41
C ASP A 93 8.28 -6.61 -12.43
N ARG A 94 7.55 -5.99 -11.49
CA ARG A 94 6.63 -6.73 -10.62
C ARG A 94 5.45 -7.28 -11.43
N GLU A 95 4.78 -8.29 -10.93
CA GLU A 95 3.56 -8.80 -11.56
C GLU A 95 2.36 -7.89 -11.32
N GLY A 96 2.37 -7.13 -10.26
CA GLY A 96 1.33 -6.17 -9.95
C GLY A 96 1.35 -5.71 -8.51
N LEU A 97 0.21 -5.14 -8.08
CA LEU A 97 0.06 -4.60 -6.74
C LEU A 97 -1.16 -5.19 -6.06
N VAL A 98 -1.09 -5.34 -4.74
CA VAL A 98 -2.19 -5.86 -3.93
C VAL A 98 -2.37 -4.95 -2.72
N LEU A 99 -3.62 -4.63 -2.41
CA LEU A 99 -3.96 -3.88 -1.21
C LEU A 99 -5.27 -4.38 -0.61
N ASP A 100 -5.50 -4.06 0.66
CA ASP A 100 -6.80 -4.24 1.29
C ASP A 100 -7.42 -2.87 1.53
N CYS A 101 -8.71 -2.76 1.29
CA CYS A 101 -9.44 -1.51 1.56
C CYS A 101 -10.82 -1.79 2.12
N LYS A 102 -11.39 -0.77 2.76
CA LYS A 102 -12.78 -0.83 3.23
C LYS A 102 -13.72 -0.68 2.04
N ASP A 103 -14.95 -1.16 2.21
CA ASP A 103 -15.98 -1.16 1.16
C ASP A 103 -16.12 0.19 0.45
N LYS A 104 -16.14 1.28 1.21
CA LYS A 104 -16.33 2.62 0.65
C LYS A 104 -15.21 3.07 -0.30
N LEU A 105 -14.06 2.37 -0.32
CA LEU A 105 -12.93 2.71 -1.17
C LEU A 105 -12.78 1.78 -2.37
N VAL A 106 -13.63 0.76 -2.50
CA VAL A 106 -13.53 -0.19 -3.61
C VAL A 106 -13.61 0.53 -4.96
N HIS A 107 -14.61 1.39 -5.16
CA HIS A 107 -14.74 2.13 -6.42
C HIS A 107 -13.54 3.06 -6.68
N TYR A 108 -13.01 3.66 -5.62
CA TYR A 108 -11.85 4.53 -5.74
C TYR A 108 -10.67 3.78 -6.34
N TYR A 109 -10.40 2.56 -5.84
CA TYR A 109 -9.26 1.78 -6.36
C TYR A 109 -9.56 1.14 -7.71
N GLU A 110 -10.82 0.84 -8.00
CA GLU A 110 -11.21 0.30 -9.31
C GLU A 110 -10.84 1.25 -10.45
N LYS A 111 -10.89 2.55 -10.24
CA LYS A 111 -10.55 3.51 -11.29
C LYS A 111 -9.08 3.43 -11.73
N PHE A 112 -8.20 2.88 -10.89
CA PHE A 112 -6.79 2.68 -11.25
C PHE A 112 -6.56 1.35 -11.98
N GLY A 113 -7.57 0.51 -12.06
CA GLY A 113 -7.46 -0.81 -12.66
C GLY A 113 -7.40 -1.96 -11.66
N PHE A 114 -7.51 -1.68 -10.37
CA PHE A 114 -7.60 -2.74 -9.37
C PHE A 114 -8.91 -3.48 -9.49
N GLN A 115 -8.86 -4.79 -9.34
CA GLN A 115 -10.06 -5.64 -9.34
C GLN A 115 -10.35 -6.09 -7.92
N ASN A 116 -11.63 -6.04 -7.55
CA ASN A 116 -12.10 -6.50 -6.23
C ASN A 116 -12.10 -8.02 -6.22
N GLU A 117 -11.32 -8.62 -5.34
CA GLU A 117 -11.22 -10.08 -5.19
C GLU A 117 -12.08 -10.58 -4.03
N GLY A 118 -12.90 -9.73 -3.45
CA GLY A 118 -13.80 -10.11 -2.37
C GLY A 118 -13.24 -9.83 -0.99
N VAL A 119 -13.97 -10.29 0.02
CA VAL A 119 -13.58 -10.08 1.41
C VAL A 119 -12.26 -10.79 1.69
N SER A 120 -11.30 -10.05 2.25
CA SER A 120 -10.00 -10.60 2.59
C SER A 120 -10.05 -11.32 3.94
N GLU A 121 -8.98 -12.06 4.25
CA GLU A 121 -8.86 -12.74 5.54
C GLU A 121 -8.44 -11.78 6.66
N SER A 122 -8.15 -10.52 6.34
CA SER A 122 -7.71 -9.55 7.34
C SER A 122 -8.80 -9.28 8.36
N VAL A 123 -8.37 -9.23 9.63
CA VAL A 123 -9.24 -8.83 10.75
C VAL A 123 -8.70 -7.56 11.39
N HIS A 124 -7.81 -6.88 10.72
CA HIS A 124 -7.13 -5.69 11.20
C HIS A 124 -8.12 -4.62 11.67
N GLY A 125 -7.95 -4.16 12.90
CA GLY A 125 -8.84 -3.14 13.48
C GLY A 125 -10.29 -3.59 13.63
N GLY A 126 -10.60 -4.89 13.51
CA GLY A 126 -11.97 -5.41 13.61
C GLY A 126 -12.87 -5.04 12.44
N ALA A 127 -12.31 -4.49 11.37
CA ALA A 127 -13.07 -4.06 10.20
C ALA A 127 -13.12 -5.16 9.14
N THR A 128 -14.06 -5.01 8.20
CA THR A 128 -14.14 -5.87 7.02
C THR A 128 -13.31 -5.24 5.91
N TRP A 129 -12.40 -6.02 5.34
CA TRP A 129 -11.50 -5.57 4.30
C TRP A 129 -11.74 -6.34 3.01
N TYR A 130 -11.54 -5.66 1.88
CA TYR A 130 -11.63 -6.24 0.55
C TYR A 130 -10.25 -6.23 -0.09
N GLN A 131 -9.84 -7.38 -0.64
CA GLN A 131 -8.56 -7.46 -1.34
C GLN A 131 -8.72 -6.94 -2.76
N MET A 132 -7.86 -6.03 -3.14
CA MET A 132 -7.85 -5.42 -4.48
C MET A 132 -6.52 -5.74 -5.14
N ARG A 133 -6.56 -6.17 -6.39
CA ARG A 133 -5.36 -6.55 -7.15
C ARG A 133 -5.32 -5.84 -8.49
N LEU A 134 -4.16 -5.27 -8.81
CA LEU A 134 -3.88 -4.75 -10.15
C LEU A 134 -2.76 -5.63 -10.74
N THR A 135 -3.05 -6.30 -11.83
CA THR A 135 -2.09 -7.17 -12.51
C THR A 135 -1.62 -6.51 -13.79
N PHE A 136 -0.32 -6.43 -13.96
CA PHE A 136 0.28 -5.83 -15.16
C PHE A 136 0.16 -6.71 -16.40
#